data_3d6c41265ca10697b2256805b18a877a
#
_entry.id   3d6c41265ca10697b2256805b18a877a
#
_cell.length_a   1.000
_cell.length_b   1.000
_cell.length_c   1.000
_cell.angle_alpha   90.00
_cell.angle_beta   90.00
_cell.angle_gamma   90.00
#
_symmetry.space_group_name_H-M   'P 1'
#
loop_
_entity.id
_entity.type
_entity.pdbx_description
1 polymer ?
#
loop_
_entity_poly.entity_id
_entity_poly.type
_entity_poly.pdbx_seq_one_letter_code
_entity_poly.pdbx_strand_id
1 'polypeptide(L)'
;MSTFHLKIIAYDKIFYDEEAASVVLPAIDGEVQILTNHEECVVALKTGEVRIGTPKGEMIPAVCGSGFAEVTSDNQVEILVDTI
;
A
#
# COMPACT_ATOMS: atom_id res chain seq x y z
N MET A 1 -6.65 16.16 -7.97
CA MET A 1 -5.56 15.22 -7.70
C MET A 1 -6.04 13.79 -7.96
N SER A 2 -5.23 13.02 -8.63
CA SER A 2 -5.57 11.62 -8.92
C SER A 2 -5.31 10.75 -7.70
N THR A 3 -6.25 9.87 -7.40
CA THR A 3 -6.16 8.98 -6.25
C THR A 3 -6.54 7.55 -6.64
N PHE A 4 -6.25 6.63 -5.76
CA PHE A 4 -6.69 5.24 -5.88
C PHE A 4 -7.21 4.79 -4.53
N HIS A 5 -7.99 3.73 -4.51
CA HIS A 5 -8.48 3.18 -3.24
C HIS A 5 -7.42 2.25 -2.66
N LEU A 6 -6.99 2.54 -1.43
CA LEU A 6 -5.98 1.75 -0.74
C LEU A 6 -6.61 1.06 0.47
N LYS A 7 -6.44 -0.26 0.55
CA LYS A 7 -6.89 -1.04 1.69
C LYS A 7 -5.73 -1.85 2.23
N ILE A 8 -5.43 -1.67 3.51
CA ILE A 8 -4.35 -2.39 4.19
C ILE A 8 -4.95 -3.21 5.32
N ILE A 9 -4.74 -4.52 5.25
CA ILE A 9 -5.28 -5.47 6.22
C ILE A 9 -4.12 -6.22 6.89
N ALA A 10 -4.16 -6.31 8.22
CA ALA A 10 -3.24 -7.11 9.01
C ALA A 10 -4.06 -8.05 9.87
N TYR A 11 -3.90 -9.36 9.71
CA TYR A 11 -4.74 -10.37 10.35
C TYR A 11 -6.21 -10.08 10.03
N ASP A 12 -7.02 -9.82 11.05
CA ASP A 12 -8.43 -9.48 10.92
C ASP A 12 -8.69 -7.98 11.14
N LYS A 13 -7.63 -7.17 11.13
CA LYS A 13 -7.72 -5.74 11.42
C LYS A 13 -7.50 -4.94 10.14
N ILE A 14 -8.37 -3.97 9.90
CA ILE A 14 -8.20 -3.04 8.80
C ILE A 14 -7.42 -1.83 9.32
N PHE A 15 -6.22 -1.61 8.78
CA PHE A 15 -5.38 -0.50 9.18
C PHE A 15 -5.71 0.78 8.40
N TYR A 16 -6.01 0.64 7.11
CA TYR A 16 -6.31 1.77 6.24
C TYR A 16 -7.31 1.30 5.19
N ASP A 17 -8.30 2.11 4.89
CA ASP A 17 -9.33 1.77 3.90
C ASP A 17 -9.93 3.06 3.36
N GLU A 18 -9.14 3.80 2.58
CA GLU A 18 -9.51 5.13 2.07
C GLU A 18 -8.76 5.42 0.78
N GLU A 19 -9.07 6.56 0.18
CA GLU A 19 -8.35 7.06 -0.97
C GLU A 19 -6.93 7.46 -0.57
N ALA A 20 -5.97 7.20 -1.46
CA ALA A 20 -4.59 7.58 -1.29
C ALA A 20 -4.08 8.18 -2.59
N ALA A 21 -3.10 9.07 -2.48
CA ALA A 21 -2.42 9.63 -3.65
C ALA A 21 -1.20 8.81 -4.02
N SER A 22 -0.59 8.15 -3.04
CA SER A 22 0.58 7.31 -3.26
C SER A 22 0.73 6.32 -2.11
N VAL A 23 1.47 5.25 -2.35
CA VAL A 23 1.95 4.39 -1.25
C VAL A 23 3.33 3.87 -1.64
N VAL A 24 4.27 3.92 -0.69
CA VAL A 24 5.61 3.37 -0.86
C VAL A 24 5.69 2.12 0.01
N LEU A 25 6.13 1.01 -0.58
CA LEU A 25 6.09 -0.31 0.03
C LEU A 25 7.49 -0.93 0.09
N PRO A 26 7.79 -1.68 1.17
CA PRO A 26 9.07 -2.38 1.28
C PRO A 26 9.00 -3.72 0.55
N ALA A 27 9.19 -3.70 -0.77
CA ALA A 27 9.24 -4.92 -1.55
C ALA A 27 10.53 -5.68 -1.24
N ILE A 28 10.53 -7.00 -1.49
CA ILE A 28 11.68 -7.83 -1.10
C ILE A 28 12.97 -7.47 -1.84
N ASP A 29 12.87 -6.84 -3.00
CA ASP A 29 14.05 -6.43 -3.77
C ASP A 29 14.23 -4.91 -3.81
N GLY A 30 13.60 -4.18 -2.90
CA GLY A 30 13.73 -2.73 -2.80
C GLY A 30 12.39 -2.05 -2.67
N GLU A 31 12.39 -0.72 -2.48
CA GLU A 31 11.16 0.03 -2.35
C GLU A 31 10.43 0.15 -3.68
N VAL A 32 9.10 0.09 -3.61
CA VAL A 32 8.22 0.29 -4.74
C VAL A 32 7.23 1.39 -4.40
N GLN A 33 7.06 2.35 -5.30
CA GLN A 33 6.06 3.39 -5.15
C GLN A 33 4.89 3.10 -6.09
N ILE A 34 3.68 3.14 -5.55
CA ILE A 34 2.46 2.94 -6.33
C ILE A 34 1.71 4.27 -6.37
N LEU A 35 1.37 4.68 -7.57
CA LEU A 35 0.58 5.88 -7.86
C LEU A 35 -0.70 5.46 -8.56
N THR A 36 -1.58 6.43 -8.82
CA THR A 36 -2.81 6.15 -9.55
C THR A 36 -2.52 5.56 -10.93
N ASN A 37 -3.37 4.66 -11.39
CA ASN A 37 -3.25 3.97 -12.68
C ASN A 37 -1.99 3.13 -12.83
N HIS A 38 -1.48 2.63 -11.71
CA HIS A 38 -0.36 1.68 -11.75
C HIS A 38 -0.78 0.39 -12.46
N GLU A 39 0.16 -0.22 -13.17
CA GLU A 39 -0.09 -1.51 -13.82
C GLU A 39 -0.52 -2.57 -12.79
N GLU A 40 -1.39 -3.49 -13.24
CA GLU A 40 -1.73 -4.65 -12.42
C GLU A 40 -0.49 -5.44 -12.07
N CYS A 41 -0.35 -5.77 -10.80
CA CYS A 41 0.79 -6.56 -10.34
C CYS A 41 0.55 -7.09 -8.92
N VAL A 42 1.37 -8.05 -8.55
CA VAL A 42 1.45 -8.54 -7.17
C VAL A 42 2.88 -8.32 -6.71
N VAL A 43 3.04 -7.70 -5.55
CA VAL A 43 4.35 -7.35 -5.00
C VAL A 43 4.54 -8.07 -3.67
N ALA A 44 5.60 -8.85 -3.56
CA ALA A 44 5.95 -9.49 -2.29
C ALA A 44 6.64 -8.46 -1.39
N LEU A 45 6.21 -8.41 -0.13
CA LEU A 45 6.69 -7.43 0.84
C LEU A 45 7.51 -8.10 1.94
N LYS A 46 8.53 -7.37 2.40
CA LYS A 46 9.30 -7.74 3.57
C LYS A 46 8.96 -6.79 4.71
N THR A 47 9.39 -7.12 5.92
CA THR A 47 9.28 -6.23 7.06
C THR A 47 9.96 -4.90 6.74
N GLY A 48 9.26 -3.81 6.96
CA GLY A 48 9.81 -2.48 6.67
C GLY A 48 8.76 -1.39 6.82
N GLU A 49 9.10 -0.21 6.33
CA GLU A 49 8.25 0.96 6.44
C GLU A 49 7.34 1.11 5.23
N VAL A 50 6.07 1.35 5.50
CA VAL A 50 5.07 1.77 4.51
C VAL A 50 4.84 3.26 4.68
N ARG A 51 4.79 4.01 3.58
CA ARG A 51 4.48 5.44 3.64
C ARG A 51 3.28 5.71 2.74
N ILE A 52 2.19 6.16 3.35
CA ILE A 52 0.94 6.45 2.64
C ILE A 52 0.85 7.95 2.41
N GLY A 53 0.75 8.37 1.15
CA GLY A 53 0.50 9.76 0.80
C GLY A 53 -1.00 9.98 0.69
N THR A 54 -1.55 10.84 1.54
CA THR A 54 -2.99 11.11 1.53
C THR A 54 -3.34 12.11 0.45
N PRO A 55 -4.62 12.19 0.03
CA PRO A 55 -5.04 13.19 -0.96
C PRO A 55 -4.82 14.63 -0.51
N LYS A 56 -4.69 14.85 0.80
CA LYS A 56 -4.45 16.20 1.36
C LYS A 56 -2.98 16.55 1.45
N GLY A 57 -2.09 15.65 1.00
CA GLY A 57 -0.65 15.91 1.02
C GLY A 57 0.06 15.50 2.29
N GLU A 58 -0.62 14.82 3.20
CA GLU A 58 -0.01 14.30 4.41
C GLU A 58 0.69 12.97 4.10
N MET A 59 1.67 12.62 4.91
CA MET A 59 2.37 11.34 4.80
C MET A 59 2.16 10.56 6.09
N ILE A 60 1.63 9.34 5.97
CA ILE A 60 1.39 8.45 7.11
C ILE A 60 2.42 7.33 7.05
N PRO A 61 3.39 7.30 7.97
CA PRO A 61 4.34 6.19 8.04
C PRO A 61 3.80 5.07 8.94
N ALA A 62 4.16 3.84 8.60
CA ALA A 62 3.83 2.70 9.45
C ALA A 62 4.86 1.61 9.18
N VAL A 63 5.11 0.76 10.18
CA VAL A 63 6.01 -0.38 10.03
C VAL A 63 5.16 -1.63 9.88
N CYS A 64 5.38 -2.38 8.81
CA CYS A 64 4.64 -3.61 8.55
C CYS A 64 5.56 -4.83 8.62
N GLY A 65 4.95 -5.98 8.85
CA GLY A 65 5.62 -7.26 8.66
C GLY A 65 5.54 -7.70 7.20
N SER A 66 5.87 -8.95 6.94
CA SER A 66 5.86 -9.49 5.59
C SER A 66 4.43 -9.72 5.09
N GLY A 67 4.29 -9.78 3.79
CA GLY A 67 3.02 -10.01 3.14
C GLY A 67 3.10 -9.73 1.65
N PHE A 68 2.02 -9.24 1.09
CA PHE A 68 2.02 -8.88 -0.32
C PHE A 68 1.00 -7.76 -0.61
N ALA A 69 1.21 -7.09 -1.73
CA ALA A 69 0.31 -6.08 -2.23
C ALA A 69 -0.19 -6.49 -3.61
N GLU A 70 -1.45 -6.23 -3.88
CA GLU A 70 -2.05 -6.46 -5.18
C GLU A 70 -2.59 -5.17 -5.75
N VAL A 71 -2.18 -4.83 -6.97
CA VAL A 71 -2.71 -3.70 -7.72
C VAL A 71 -3.65 -4.26 -8.77
N THR A 72 -4.91 -3.85 -8.74
CA THR A 72 -5.92 -4.34 -9.67
C THR A 72 -6.12 -3.34 -10.82
N SER A 73 -6.80 -3.81 -11.88
CA SER A 73 -7.11 -2.96 -13.04
C SER A 73 -8.12 -1.86 -12.71
N ASP A 74 -8.79 -1.93 -11.56
CA ASP A 74 -9.82 -0.97 -11.17
C ASP A 74 -9.26 0.18 -10.34
N ASN A 75 -7.97 0.44 -10.43
CA ASN A 75 -7.31 1.49 -9.67
C ASN A 75 -7.48 1.27 -8.16
N GLN A 76 -7.34 0.03 -7.74
CA GLN A 76 -7.43 -0.36 -6.34
C GLN A 76 -6.15 -1.09 -5.94
N VAL A 77 -5.70 -0.83 -4.72
CA VAL A 77 -4.53 -1.48 -4.15
C VAL A 77 -4.92 -2.12 -2.83
N GLU A 78 -4.67 -3.41 -2.71
CA GLU A 78 -4.96 -4.15 -1.49
C GLU A 78 -3.66 -4.73 -0.94
N ILE A 79 -3.39 -4.47 0.33
CA ILE A 79 -2.17 -4.90 1.00
C ILE A 79 -2.55 -5.80 2.15
N LEU A 80 -1.95 -6.99 2.17
CA LEU A 80 -2.15 -7.98 3.22
C LEU A 80 -0.79 -8.24 3.86
N VAL A 81 -0.69 -7.94 5.15
CA VAL A 81 0.55 -8.15 5.92
C VAL A 81 0.22 -8.88 7.21
N ASP A 82 1.22 -9.50 7.81
CA ASP A 82 1.02 -10.24 9.05
C ASP A 82 0.82 -9.29 10.24
N THR A 83 1.40 -8.10 10.18
CA THR A 83 1.26 -7.11 11.25
C THR A 83 1.51 -5.70 10.69
N ILE A 84 0.97 -4.72 11.36
CA ILE A 84 1.20 -3.33 11.04
C ILE A 84 0.85 -2.41 12.22
#